data_6c5f37e7b24d40da539b1fa1e667da6d
#
_entry.id   6c5f37e7b24d40da539b1fa1e667da6d
#
_cell.length_a   1.000
_cell.length_b   1.000
_cell.length_c   1.000
_cell.angle_alpha   90.00
_cell.angle_beta   90.00
_cell.angle_gamma   90.00
#
_symmetry.space_group_name_H-M   'P 1'
#
loop_
_entity.id
_entity.type
_entity.pdbx_description
1 polymer ?
#
loop_
_entity_poly.entity_id
_entity_poly.type
_entity_poly.pdbx_seq_one_letter_code
_entity_poly.pdbx_strand_id
1 'polypeptide(L)'
;HKTNLYTSPHLLSYTERYVLDDKEINEEDLIELLTCVEKTLGDDNATLFEILTCAFLKHAESFKDNINIIEAGLFHQFDSTNVFKENLMTLIGVIHNDHFQWLENKSIEGVIYEKTAKLLNSNIFINKQVNNEIRDKIEKSLKKNTSNKYFFGKDFNIAKSENGFIQYQDQLGELVLPEPSIL
;
A
#
# COMPACT_ATOMS: atom_id res chain seq x y z
N HIS A 1 -3.93 15.68 -9.54
CA HIS A 1 -3.57 14.45 -10.25
C HIS A 1 -4.72 13.46 -10.10
N LYS A 2 -4.96 12.67 -11.16
CA LYS A 2 -5.81 11.49 -11.06
C LYS A 2 -5.04 10.34 -10.42
N THR A 3 -5.76 9.34 -9.96
CA THR A 3 -5.17 8.22 -9.25
C THR A 3 -5.54 6.89 -9.91
N ASN A 4 -4.62 5.94 -9.78
CA ASN A 4 -4.88 4.53 -9.99
C ASN A 4 -4.73 3.84 -8.63
N LEU A 5 -5.64 2.96 -8.30
CA LEU A 5 -5.65 2.26 -7.01
C LEU A 5 -5.67 0.74 -7.25
N TYR A 6 -4.78 0.04 -6.57
CA TYR A 6 -4.76 -1.40 -6.47
C TYR A 6 -4.92 -1.84 -5.03
N THR A 7 -5.97 -2.58 -4.74
CA THR A 7 -6.31 -3.05 -3.38
C THR A 7 -6.53 -4.55 -3.29
N SER A 8 -6.44 -5.10 -2.09
CA SER A 8 -6.72 -6.51 -1.82
C SER A 8 -7.09 -6.75 -0.34
N PRO A 9 -7.96 -7.74 -0.07
CA PRO A 9 -8.79 -8.50 -1.01
C PRO A 9 -9.98 -7.70 -1.54
N HIS A 10 -10.71 -8.23 -2.52
CA HIS A 10 -12.03 -7.72 -2.89
C HIS A 10 -13.11 -8.28 -1.95
N LEU A 11 -14.29 -7.67 -1.94
CA LEU A 11 -15.44 -8.12 -1.17
C LEU A 11 -16.38 -8.99 -2.01
N LEU A 12 -16.71 -8.56 -3.21
CA LEU A 12 -17.67 -9.21 -4.10
C LEU A 12 -17.05 -9.59 -5.46
N SER A 13 -16.29 -8.69 -6.08
CA SER A 13 -15.75 -8.86 -7.43
C SER A 13 -14.26 -8.55 -7.50
N TYR A 14 -13.55 -9.27 -8.36
CA TYR A 14 -12.14 -8.97 -8.68
C TYR A 14 -11.93 -7.58 -9.27
N THR A 15 -12.94 -7.00 -9.91
CA THR A 15 -12.90 -5.64 -10.49
C THR A 15 -12.64 -4.57 -9.44
N GLU A 16 -13.14 -4.74 -8.20
CA GLU A 16 -12.92 -3.82 -7.08
C GLU A 16 -11.44 -3.52 -6.80
N ARG A 17 -10.55 -4.47 -7.15
CA ARG A 17 -9.10 -4.33 -6.94
C ARG A 17 -8.45 -3.31 -7.85
N TYR A 18 -9.13 -2.90 -8.92
CA TYR A 18 -8.59 -2.10 -10.02
C TYR A 18 -9.41 -0.84 -10.23
N VAL A 19 -9.01 0.25 -9.61
CA VAL A 19 -9.56 1.57 -9.92
C VAL A 19 -8.50 2.34 -10.71
N LEU A 20 -8.76 2.66 -11.98
CA LEU A 20 -7.82 3.33 -12.86
C LEU A 20 -8.48 4.59 -13.44
N ASP A 21 -7.75 5.68 -13.40
CA ASP A 21 -8.26 6.99 -13.80
C ASP A 21 -9.56 7.37 -13.04
N ASP A 22 -9.61 7.02 -11.73
CA ASP A 22 -10.74 7.20 -10.82
C ASP A 22 -12.01 6.37 -11.18
N LYS A 23 -11.84 5.28 -11.93
CA LYS A 23 -12.93 4.37 -12.32
C LYS A 23 -12.55 2.91 -12.06
N GLU A 24 -13.49 2.16 -11.50
CA GLU A 24 -13.38 0.71 -11.43
C GLU A 24 -13.36 0.11 -12.83
N ILE A 25 -12.48 -0.88 -13.04
CA ILE A 25 -12.38 -1.61 -14.30
C ILE A 25 -13.66 -2.46 -14.50
N ASN A 26 -14.11 -2.59 -15.72
CA ASN A 26 -15.18 -3.53 -16.03
C ASN A 26 -14.64 -4.97 -16.21
N GLU A 27 -15.52 -5.97 -16.16
CA GLU A 27 -15.13 -7.37 -16.24
C GLU A 27 -14.47 -7.73 -17.59
N GLU A 28 -14.92 -7.15 -18.69
CA GLU A 28 -14.42 -7.44 -20.04
C GLU A 28 -12.95 -6.99 -20.15
N ASP A 29 -12.65 -5.77 -19.75
CA ASP A 29 -11.28 -5.24 -19.75
C ASP A 29 -10.37 -6.02 -18.80
N LEU A 30 -10.88 -6.43 -17.63
CA LEU A 30 -10.11 -7.24 -16.68
C LEU A 30 -9.77 -8.62 -17.28
N ILE A 31 -10.72 -9.27 -17.93
CA ILE A 31 -10.51 -10.56 -18.61
C ILE A 31 -9.46 -10.41 -19.72
N GLU A 32 -9.52 -9.33 -20.49
CA GLU A 32 -8.55 -9.07 -21.55
C GLU A 32 -7.14 -8.90 -20.98
N LEU A 33 -6.98 -8.14 -19.88
CA LEU A 33 -5.71 -7.95 -19.19
C LEU A 33 -5.15 -9.25 -18.63
N LEU A 34 -5.97 -10.03 -17.94
CA LEU A 34 -5.56 -11.32 -17.38
C LEU A 34 -5.14 -12.29 -18.48
N THR A 35 -5.89 -12.33 -19.61
CA THR A 35 -5.52 -13.14 -20.76
C THR A 35 -4.19 -12.70 -21.38
N CYS A 36 -3.91 -11.40 -21.40
CA CYS A 36 -2.63 -10.87 -21.88
C CYS A 36 -1.46 -11.32 -20.96
N VAL A 37 -1.66 -11.25 -19.64
CA VAL A 37 -0.65 -11.70 -18.66
C VAL A 37 -0.41 -13.21 -18.79
N GLU A 38 -1.47 -14.01 -18.88
CA GLU A 38 -1.39 -15.46 -19.04
C GLU A 38 -0.59 -15.86 -20.30
N LYS A 39 -0.89 -15.21 -21.42
CA LYS A 39 -0.14 -15.43 -22.69
C LYS A 39 1.33 -15.07 -22.56
N THR A 40 1.65 -14.03 -21.80
CA THR A 40 3.04 -13.59 -21.59
C THR A 40 3.78 -14.55 -20.66
N LEU A 41 3.08 -15.07 -19.64
CA LEU A 41 3.60 -16.04 -18.69
C LEU A 41 3.97 -17.37 -19.35
N GLY A 42 3.18 -17.81 -20.32
CA GLY A 42 3.38 -19.09 -21.03
C GLY A 42 3.34 -20.28 -20.08
N ASP A 43 4.41 -21.06 -20.05
CA ASP A 43 4.55 -22.26 -19.21
C ASP A 43 5.16 -21.95 -17.81
N ASP A 44 5.51 -20.69 -17.53
CA ASP A 44 6.04 -20.30 -16.24
C ASP A 44 4.93 -20.33 -15.17
N ASN A 45 5.33 -20.57 -13.91
CA ASN A 45 4.40 -20.59 -12.79
C ASN A 45 4.37 -19.22 -12.11
N ALA A 46 3.15 -18.74 -11.82
CA ALA A 46 2.92 -17.58 -10.99
C ALA A 46 1.71 -17.82 -10.08
N THR A 47 1.71 -17.20 -8.92
CA THR A 47 0.56 -17.19 -8.04
C THR A 47 -0.54 -16.28 -8.59
N LEU A 48 -1.76 -16.50 -8.16
CA LEU A 48 -2.89 -15.63 -8.56
C LEU A 48 -2.60 -14.16 -8.23
N PHE A 49 -1.99 -13.87 -7.07
CA PHE A 49 -1.71 -12.49 -6.68
C PHE A 49 -0.63 -11.84 -7.56
N GLU A 50 0.38 -12.59 -7.99
CA GLU A 50 1.38 -12.11 -8.96
C GLU A 50 0.75 -11.80 -10.32
N ILE A 51 -0.14 -12.67 -10.81
CA ILE A 51 -0.88 -12.43 -12.06
C ILE A 51 -1.72 -11.16 -11.95
N LEU A 52 -2.49 -11.02 -10.87
CA LEU A 52 -3.33 -9.83 -10.63
C LEU A 52 -2.47 -8.56 -10.53
N THR A 53 -1.34 -8.61 -9.84
CA THR A 53 -0.42 -7.47 -9.73
C THR A 53 0.15 -7.09 -11.10
N CYS A 54 0.60 -8.06 -11.89
CA CYS A 54 1.08 -7.81 -13.26
C CYS A 54 0.00 -7.17 -14.14
N ALA A 55 -1.25 -7.66 -14.07
CA ALA A 55 -2.36 -7.10 -14.81
C ALA A 55 -2.62 -5.62 -14.43
N PHE A 56 -2.61 -5.30 -13.13
CA PHE A 56 -2.73 -3.91 -12.68
C PHE A 56 -1.61 -3.04 -13.25
N LEU A 57 -0.36 -3.44 -13.09
CA LEU A 57 0.79 -2.68 -13.55
C LEU A 57 0.76 -2.46 -15.07
N LYS A 58 0.37 -3.49 -15.81
CA LYS A 58 0.22 -3.42 -17.27
C LYS A 58 -0.84 -2.40 -17.68
N HIS A 59 -1.97 -2.36 -16.99
CA HIS A 59 -3.03 -1.39 -17.30
C HIS A 59 -2.65 0.02 -16.87
N ALA A 60 -2.05 0.19 -15.69
CA ALA A 60 -1.59 1.47 -15.16
C ALA A 60 -0.54 2.15 -16.06
N GLU A 61 0.22 1.39 -16.84
CA GLU A 61 1.18 1.92 -17.84
C GLU A 61 0.51 2.86 -18.85
N SER A 62 -0.80 2.69 -19.11
CA SER A 62 -1.57 3.55 -20.01
C SER A 62 -1.90 4.92 -19.41
N PHE A 63 -1.70 5.10 -18.11
CA PHE A 63 -2.04 6.32 -17.34
C PHE A 63 -0.79 6.93 -16.68
N LYS A 64 0.19 7.31 -17.48
CA LYS A 64 1.53 7.73 -17.04
C LYS A 64 1.57 8.95 -16.11
N ASP A 65 0.55 9.81 -16.18
CA ASP A 65 0.47 11.04 -15.39
C ASP A 65 -0.30 10.85 -14.07
N ASN A 66 -0.84 9.64 -13.85
CA ASN A 66 -1.60 9.32 -12.64
C ASN A 66 -0.65 8.87 -11.51
N ILE A 67 -1.08 9.09 -10.29
CA ILE A 67 -0.42 8.54 -9.09
C ILE A 67 -0.95 7.13 -8.85
N ASN A 68 -0.06 6.15 -8.83
CA ASN A 68 -0.42 4.78 -8.49
C ASN A 68 -0.36 4.59 -6.97
N ILE A 69 -1.48 4.21 -6.37
CA ILE A 69 -1.61 3.81 -4.96
C ILE A 69 -1.75 2.30 -4.95
N ILE A 70 -0.76 1.60 -4.39
CA ILE A 70 -0.67 0.15 -4.46
C ILE A 70 -0.62 -0.42 -3.04
N GLU A 71 -1.61 -1.23 -2.70
CA GLU A 71 -1.63 -1.98 -1.45
C GLU A 71 -0.78 -3.24 -1.57
N ALA A 72 0.11 -3.48 -0.61
CA ALA A 72 0.85 -4.73 -0.52
C ALA A 72 -0.09 -5.88 -0.11
N GLY A 73 0.07 -7.04 -0.73
CA GLY A 73 -0.77 -8.20 -0.42
C GLY A 73 -0.42 -8.83 0.91
N LEU A 74 0.87 -9.09 1.14
CA LEU A 74 1.35 -9.71 2.38
C LEU A 74 2.75 -9.21 2.72
N PHE A 75 2.91 -8.53 3.86
CA PHE A 75 4.19 -7.95 4.27
C PHE A 75 4.71 -6.91 3.25
N HIS A 76 5.99 -6.99 2.87
CA HIS A 76 6.58 -6.10 1.86
C HIS A 76 7.78 -6.74 1.13
N GLN A 77 8.69 -7.38 1.87
CA GLN A 77 10.01 -7.75 1.36
C GLN A 77 9.97 -8.62 0.09
N PHE A 78 9.05 -9.58 0.04
CA PHE A 78 8.90 -10.55 -1.06
C PHE A 78 7.52 -10.45 -1.74
N ASP A 79 6.80 -9.37 -1.46
CA ASP A 79 5.49 -9.14 -2.06
C ASP A 79 5.62 -8.79 -3.55
N SER A 80 4.70 -9.28 -4.38
CA SER A 80 4.70 -9.01 -5.82
C SER A 80 4.55 -7.54 -6.17
N THR A 81 4.04 -6.72 -5.24
CA THR A 81 3.96 -5.27 -5.40
C THR A 81 5.29 -4.55 -5.18
N ASN A 82 6.32 -5.23 -4.60
CA ASN A 82 7.63 -4.65 -4.33
C ASN A 82 8.59 -4.81 -5.52
N VAL A 83 8.20 -4.37 -6.70
CA VAL A 83 8.97 -4.50 -7.95
C VAL A 83 9.60 -3.19 -8.41
N PHE A 84 9.32 -2.10 -7.74
CA PHE A 84 9.80 -0.77 -8.13
C PHE A 84 11.23 -0.52 -7.63
N LYS A 85 11.94 0.36 -8.33
CA LYS A 85 13.27 0.85 -7.91
C LYS A 85 13.16 2.07 -7.01
N GLU A 86 12.09 2.83 -7.16
CA GLU A 86 11.79 4.04 -6.40
C GLU A 86 10.29 4.23 -6.29
N ASN A 87 9.84 4.97 -5.29
CA ASN A 87 8.46 5.37 -5.10
C ASN A 87 8.40 6.79 -4.51
N LEU A 88 7.25 7.45 -4.63
CA LEU A 88 7.03 8.78 -4.06
C LEU A 88 6.99 8.72 -2.53
N MET A 89 6.24 7.76 -2.01
CA MET A 89 6.09 7.55 -0.57
C MET A 89 5.71 6.10 -0.25
N THR A 90 5.96 5.73 0.98
CA THR A 90 5.49 4.49 1.58
C THR A 90 4.63 4.81 2.79
N LEU A 91 3.46 4.20 2.89
CA LEU A 91 2.56 4.32 4.04
C LEU A 91 2.60 3.02 4.84
N ILE A 92 2.96 3.11 6.12
CA ILE A 92 2.89 1.98 7.05
C ILE A 92 1.64 2.17 7.89
N GLY A 93 0.67 1.29 7.71
CA GLY A 93 -0.56 1.22 8.48
C GLY A 93 -0.32 0.80 9.93
N VAL A 94 -1.39 0.43 10.63
CA VAL A 94 -1.29 -0.12 11.98
C VAL A 94 -0.74 -1.55 11.90
N ILE A 95 0.32 -1.83 12.64
CA ILE A 95 0.92 -3.17 12.73
C ILE A 95 0.33 -3.91 13.92
N HIS A 96 -0.18 -5.11 13.66
CA HIS A 96 -0.75 -6.01 14.65
C HIS A 96 -0.03 -7.36 14.64
N ASN A 97 -0.41 -8.23 15.57
CA ASN A 97 -0.09 -9.65 15.57
C ASN A 97 -0.89 -10.36 14.47
N ASP A 98 -0.44 -10.22 13.25
CA ASP A 98 -1.10 -10.75 12.06
C ASP A 98 -0.15 -11.60 11.22
N HIS A 99 -0.69 -12.55 10.45
CA HIS A 99 0.05 -13.38 9.51
C HIS A 99 1.20 -14.20 10.12
N PHE A 100 1.17 -14.50 11.42
CA PHE A 100 2.21 -15.27 12.13
C PHE A 100 2.47 -16.64 11.53
N GLN A 101 1.48 -17.25 10.86
CA GLN A 101 1.63 -18.54 10.18
C GLN A 101 2.67 -18.51 9.06
N TRP A 102 2.97 -17.33 8.52
CA TRP A 102 3.93 -17.14 7.41
C TRP A 102 5.32 -16.72 7.88
N LEU A 103 5.54 -16.59 9.19
CA LEU A 103 6.79 -16.12 9.76
C LEU A 103 7.56 -17.26 10.41
N GLU A 104 8.87 -17.31 10.19
CA GLU A 104 9.78 -18.16 10.98
C GLU A 104 9.78 -17.71 12.45
N ASN A 105 9.98 -16.41 12.66
CA ASN A 105 9.84 -15.78 13.97
C ASN A 105 8.42 -15.27 14.18
N LYS A 106 7.57 -16.09 14.81
CA LYS A 106 6.15 -15.80 15.11
C LYS A 106 6.00 -14.75 16.20
N SER A 107 6.49 -13.56 15.95
CA SER A 107 6.51 -12.43 16.89
C SER A 107 6.15 -11.12 16.19
N ILE A 108 5.77 -10.11 16.99
CA ILE A 108 5.50 -8.77 16.46
C ILE A 108 6.76 -8.15 15.81
N GLU A 109 7.95 -8.48 16.31
CA GLU A 109 9.23 -8.08 15.72
C GLU A 109 9.42 -8.68 14.35
N GLY A 110 9.00 -9.94 14.14
CA GLY A 110 8.98 -10.60 12.84
C GLY A 110 8.08 -9.88 11.86
N VAL A 111 6.84 -9.55 12.27
CA VAL A 111 5.91 -8.77 11.44
C VAL A 111 6.48 -7.41 11.07
N ILE A 112 7.04 -6.68 12.06
CA ILE A 112 7.66 -5.37 11.82
C ILE A 112 8.82 -5.51 10.83
N TYR A 113 9.68 -6.51 11.00
CA TYR A 113 10.80 -6.75 10.09
C TYR A 113 10.31 -6.97 8.66
N GLU A 114 9.37 -7.89 8.43
CA GLU A 114 8.87 -8.20 7.09
C GLU A 114 8.15 -7.02 6.42
N LYS A 115 7.44 -6.19 7.20
CA LYS A 115 6.76 -4.99 6.68
C LYS A 115 7.71 -3.80 6.44
N THR A 116 8.89 -3.79 7.06
CA THR A 116 9.84 -2.68 6.94
C THR A 116 11.11 -3.03 6.18
N ALA A 117 11.38 -4.31 5.95
CA ALA A 117 12.55 -4.76 5.21
C ALA A 117 12.44 -4.36 3.74
N LYS A 118 13.58 -3.94 3.17
CA LYS A 118 13.72 -3.54 1.76
C LYS A 118 12.80 -2.39 1.32
N LEU A 119 12.29 -1.58 2.24
CA LEU A 119 11.60 -0.34 1.87
C LEU A 119 12.55 0.55 1.06
N LEU A 120 12.03 1.07 -0.05
CA LEU A 120 12.76 1.98 -0.92
C LEU A 120 13.09 3.29 -0.20
N ASN A 121 14.14 3.95 -0.64
CA ASN A 121 14.49 5.28 -0.15
C ASN A 121 13.50 6.31 -0.70
N SER A 122 12.54 6.68 0.13
CA SER A 122 11.46 7.62 -0.18
C SER A 122 11.03 8.37 1.07
N ASN A 123 9.86 8.96 1.07
CA ASN A 123 9.23 9.44 2.30
C ASN A 123 8.40 8.30 2.92
N ILE A 124 8.69 7.94 4.17
CA ILE A 124 7.97 6.89 4.89
C ILE A 124 7.08 7.53 5.94
N PHE A 125 5.78 7.33 5.80
CA PHE A 125 4.77 7.80 6.76
C PHE A 125 4.30 6.62 7.61
N ILE A 126 4.40 6.77 8.93
CA ILE A 126 4.03 5.75 9.90
C ILE A 126 2.77 6.21 10.62
N ASN A 127 1.67 5.50 10.40
CA ASN A 127 0.38 5.79 11.01
C ASN A 127 0.43 5.57 12.54
N LYS A 128 -0.62 6.06 13.24
CA LYS A 128 -0.81 5.80 14.66
C LYS A 128 -0.74 4.30 14.93
N GLN A 129 0.12 3.89 15.85
CA GLN A 129 0.24 2.50 16.28
C GLN A 129 -0.60 2.24 17.53
N VAL A 130 -0.87 0.97 17.82
CA VAL A 130 -1.68 0.55 18.98
C VAL A 130 -1.08 1.10 20.30
N ASN A 131 0.25 1.13 20.39
CA ASN A 131 0.98 1.68 21.53
C ASN A 131 2.37 2.18 21.13
N ASN A 132 3.01 2.87 22.05
CA ASN A 132 4.35 3.43 21.83
C ASN A 132 5.42 2.36 21.66
N GLU A 133 5.28 1.20 22.30
CA GLU A 133 6.26 0.11 22.18
C GLU A 133 6.39 -0.37 20.72
N ILE A 134 5.26 -0.59 20.03
CA ILE A 134 5.27 -0.99 18.61
C ILE A 134 5.87 0.13 17.75
N ARG A 135 5.49 1.38 18.02
CA ARG A 135 6.08 2.53 17.30
C ARG A 135 7.60 2.56 17.43
N ASP A 136 8.12 2.40 18.65
CA ASP A 136 9.55 2.46 18.93
C ASP A 136 10.30 1.27 18.29
N LYS A 137 9.67 0.09 18.21
CA LYS A 137 10.20 -1.07 17.47
C LYS A 137 10.25 -0.79 15.96
N ILE A 138 9.25 -0.14 15.39
CA ILE A 138 9.24 0.28 13.98
C ILE A 138 10.37 1.30 13.74
N GLU A 139 10.50 2.32 14.58
CA GLU A 139 11.57 3.32 14.47
C GLU A 139 12.95 2.67 14.52
N LYS A 140 13.15 1.71 15.42
CA LYS A 140 14.40 0.93 15.52
C LYS A 140 14.65 0.08 14.26
N SER A 141 13.63 -0.55 13.71
CA SER A 141 13.73 -1.35 12.47
C SER A 141 14.15 -0.48 11.29
N LEU A 142 13.62 0.73 11.20
CA LEU A 142 13.90 1.69 10.14
C LEU A 142 15.20 2.50 10.34
N LYS A 143 15.97 2.25 11.41
CA LYS A 143 17.15 3.05 11.75
C LYS A 143 18.22 3.08 10.65
N LYS A 144 18.37 1.97 9.91
CA LYS A 144 19.36 1.85 8.81
C LYS A 144 18.82 2.36 7.47
N ASN A 145 17.54 2.58 7.35
CA ASN A 145 16.93 3.13 6.13
C ASN A 145 17.18 4.64 6.09
N THR A 146 17.65 5.17 4.98
CA THR A 146 18.05 6.58 4.81
C THR A 146 16.90 7.52 4.45
N SER A 147 15.68 6.99 4.28
CA SER A 147 14.48 7.77 3.98
C SER A 147 14.15 8.79 5.06
N ASN A 148 13.43 9.83 4.70
CA ASN A 148 12.71 10.65 5.67
C ASN A 148 11.58 9.84 6.31
N LYS A 149 11.42 9.94 7.62
CA LYS A 149 10.41 9.21 8.37
C LYS A 149 9.51 10.19 9.10
N TYR A 150 8.20 10.04 8.92
CA TYR A 150 7.17 10.89 9.49
C TYR A 150 6.24 10.04 10.35
N PHE A 151 6.17 10.33 11.63
CA PHE A 151 5.38 9.57 12.61
C PHE A 151 4.12 10.35 12.98
N PHE A 152 3.00 9.66 12.95
CA PHE A 152 1.74 10.19 13.48
C PHE A 152 1.92 10.63 14.94
N GLY A 153 1.37 11.79 15.27
CA GLY A 153 1.44 12.38 16.63
C GLY A 153 2.75 13.12 16.95
N LYS A 154 3.74 13.02 16.05
CA LYS A 154 5.03 13.72 16.19
C LYS A 154 5.26 14.68 15.02
N ASP A 155 5.19 14.17 13.79
CA ASP A 155 5.52 14.91 12.58
C ASP A 155 4.26 15.34 11.81
N PHE A 156 3.17 14.62 11.99
CA PHE A 156 1.85 14.96 11.45
C PHE A 156 0.72 14.46 12.36
N ASN A 157 -0.45 15.08 12.23
CA ASN A 157 -1.67 14.68 12.90
C ASN A 157 -2.84 14.62 11.92
N ILE A 158 -3.79 13.74 12.21
CA ILE A 158 -5.07 13.65 11.50
C ILE A 158 -6.16 13.63 12.56
N ALA A 159 -7.10 14.54 12.46
CA ALA A 159 -8.28 14.61 13.31
C ALA A 159 -9.55 14.57 12.46
N LYS A 160 -10.57 13.85 12.93
CA LYS A 160 -11.90 13.85 12.34
C LYS A 160 -12.68 15.04 12.94
N SER A 161 -13.27 15.87 12.09
CA SER A 161 -14.16 16.95 12.54
C SER A 161 -15.61 16.43 12.62
N GLU A 162 -16.43 17.10 13.46
CA GLU A 162 -17.85 16.76 13.62
C GLU A 162 -18.69 16.95 12.34
N ASN A 163 -18.15 17.64 11.34
CA ASN A 163 -18.85 18.02 10.11
C ASN A 163 -18.53 17.13 8.90
N GLY A 164 -17.97 15.93 9.10
CA GLY A 164 -17.60 15.02 8.00
C GLY A 164 -16.36 15.47 7.22
N PHE A 165 -15.46 16.20 7.88
CA PHE A 165 -14.17 16.56 7.32
C PHE A 165 -13.03 15.93 8.11
N ILE A 166 -11.90 15.75 7.45
CA ILE A 166 -10.63 15.35 8.05
C ILE A 166 -9.72 16.58 8.08
N GLN A 167 -9.16 16.87 9.23
CA GLN A 167 -8.11 17.88 9.40
C GLN A 167 -6.76 17.17 9.43
N TYR A 168 -5.94 17.45 8.44
CA TYR A 168 -4.53 17.04 8.41
C TYR A 168 -3.68 18.23 8.83
N GLN A 169 -2.69 18.00 9.68
CA GLN A 169 -1.73 19.01 10.13
C GLN A 169 -0.32 18.45 10.13
N ASP A 170 0.63 19.22 9.60
CA ASP A 170 2.07 18.96 9.68
C ASP A 170 2.84 20.29 9.82
N GLN A 171 4.18 20.23 9.66
CA GLN A 171 5.04 21.42 9.72
C GLN A 171 4.83 22.43 8.57
N LEU A 172 4.15 22.04 7.49
CA LEU A 172 3.87 22.90 6.33
C LEU A 172 2.54 23.64 6.48
N GLY A 173 1.67 23.20 7.40
CA GLY A 173 0.37 23.82 7.67
C GLY A 173 -0.77 22.83 7.89
N GLU A 174 -1.96 23.29 7.63
CA GLU A 174 -3.20 22.54 7.81
C GLU A 174 -3.92 22.36 6.48
N LEU A 175 -4.52 21.16 6.30
CA LEU A 175 -5.41 20.85 5.19
C LEU A 175 -6.73 20.33 5.75
N VAL A 176 -7.83 20.81 5.20
CA VAL A 176 -9.17 20.31 5.48
C VAL A 176 -9.64 19.55 4.26
N LEU A 177 -9.85 18.26 4.43
CA LEU A 177 -10.26 17.33 3.37
C LEU A 177 -11.65 16.78 3.68
N PRO A 178 -12.50 16.53 2.67
CA PRO A 178 -13.74 15.80 2.91
C PRO A 178 -13.41 14.39 3.46
N GLU A 179 -14.22 13.93 4.40
CA GLU A 179 -14.11 12.54 4.86
C GLU A 179 -14.38 11.60 3.69
N PRO A 180 -13.53 10.57 3.46
CA PRO A 180 -13.83 9.56 2.46
C PRO A 180 -15.20 8.95 2.74
N SER A 181 -16.05 8.89 1.73
CA SER A 181 -17.29 8.12 1.84
C SER A 181 -16.90 6.65 2.07
N ILE A 182 -17.32 6.10 3.19
CA ILE A 182 -17.31 4.65 3.37
C ILE A 182 -18.40 4.12 2.43
N LEU A 183 -17.98 3.47 1.37
CA LEU A 183 -18.88 2.73 0.50
C LEU A 183 -19.43 1.53 1.24
#